data_4974e3afb91077ec30d2c18c68b20c14
#
_entry.id   4974e3afb91077ec30d2c18c68b20c14
#
_cell.length_a   1.000
_cell.length_b   1.000
_cell.length_c   1.000
_cell.angle_alpha   90.00
_cell.angle_beta   90.00
_cell.angle_gamma   90.00
#
_symmetry.space_group_name_H-M   'P 1'
#
loop_
_entity.id
_entity.type
_entity.pdbx_description
1 polymer ?
#
loop_
_entity_poly.entity_id
_entity_poly.type
_entity_poly.pdbx_seq_one_letter_code
_entity_poly.pdbx_strand_id
1 'polypeptide(L)'
;MTQLRQHFEESGFTPAMATTAVSTIAGMGIFSKLAFGRASEKITARIATILSIGLQMVGVLIIAQVDASHLLWIGIFVFGLGFGGLGALALLVVQEMFGMKEFGGIMGIMQVGMIASGTGAPMMAGAIHDSSGSFDTAFLIVAAIFVVGIAALALARPIETETM
;
A
#
# COMPACT_ATOMS: atom_id res chain seq x y z
N MET A 1 1.63 3.55 10.29
CA MET A 1 3.09 3.61 10.63
C MET A 1 3.40 3.21 12.07
N THR A 2 2.58 3.60 13.05
CA THR A 2 2.79 3.24 14.47
C THR A 2 2.79 1.72 14.70
N GLN A 3 1.87 0.98 14.10
CA GLN A 3 1.78 -0.48 14.22
C GLN A 3 2.98 -1.23 13.62
N LEU A 4 3.49 -0.74 12.49
CA LEU A 4 4.72 -1.29 11.90
C LEU A 4 5.93 -1.11 12.82
N ARG A 5 6.04 0.05 13.47
CA ARG A 5 7.10 0.28 14.44
C ARG A 5 7.00 -0.67 15.63
N GLN A 6 5.80 -0.86 16.16
CA GLN A 6 5.56 -1.78 17.28
C GLN A 6 5.89 -3.23 16.89
N HIS A 7 5.47 -3.68 15.71
CA HIS A 7 5.82 -5.00 15.20
C HIS A 7 7.34 -5.19 15.09
N PHE A 8 8.08 -4.19 14.60
CA PHE A 8 9.54 -4.27 14.51
C PHE A 8 10.21 -4.32 15.89
N GLU A 9 9.68 -3.61 16.88
CA GLU A 9 10.19 -3.67 18.28
C GLU A 9 9.93 -5.07 18.87
N GLU A 10 8.77 -5.67 18.63
CA GLU A 10 8.44 -7.04 19.05
C GLU A 10 9.27 -8.11 18.34
N SER A 11 9.62 -7.88 17.07
CA SER A 11 10.52 -8.73 16.28
C SER A 11 12.00 -8.60 16.66
N GLY A 12 12.33 -7.91 17.76
CA GLY A 12 13.69 -7.80 18.31
C GLY A 12 14.50 -6.61 17.76
N PHE A 13 13.88 -5.67 17.05
CA PHE A 13 14.54 -4.43 16.70
C PHE A 13 14.64 -3.48 17.89
N THR A 14 15.78 -2.81 18.00
CA THR A 14 15.88 -1.66 18.90
C THR A 14 14.94 -0.54 18.42
N PRO A 15 14.44 0.34 19.33
CA PRO A 15 13.59 1.47 18.94
C PRO A 15 14.22 2.37 17.85
N ALA A 16 15.54 2.49 17.82
CA ALA A 16 16.27 3.22 16.78
C ALA A 16 16.16 2.51 15.42
N MET A 17 16.34 1.18 15.38
CA MET A 17 16.22 0.39 14.15
C MET A 17 14.80 0.38 13.62
N ALA A 18 13.78 0.26 14.49
CA ALA A 18 12.38 0.34 14.11
C ALA A 18 12.04 1.71 13.50
N THR A 19 12.55 2.79 14.07
CA THR A 19 12.41 4.14 13.51
C THR A 19 13.11 4.27 12.16
N THR A 20 14.31 3.69 12.01
CA THR A 20 15.04 3.68 10.72
C THR A 20 14.27 2.91 9.66
N ALA A 21 13.66 1.76 10.01
CA ALA A 21 12.85 0.98 9.10
C ALA A 21 11.65 1.78 8.55
N VAL A 22 10.91 2.46 9.43
CA VAL A 22 9.79 3.32 9.02
C VAL A 22 10.27 4.49 8.16
N SER A 23 11.40 5.10 8.50
CA SER A 23 12.00 6.19 7.71
C SER A 23 12.46 5.71 6.34
N THR A 24 12.97 4.49 6.24
CA THR A 24 13.36 3.85 4.98
C THR A 24 12.13 3.66 4.08
N ILE A 25 11.00 3.19 4.61
CA ILE A 25 9.74 3.08 3.86
C ILE A 25 9.33 4.45 3.30
N ALA A 26 9.37 5.49 4.13
CA ALA A 26 9.02 6.84 3.71
C ALA A 26 9.98 7.39 2.63
N GLY A 27 11.28 7.17 2.81
CA GLY A 27 12.31 7.57 1.83
C GLY A 27 12.15 6.84 0.49
N MET A 28 11.96 5.53 0.52
CA MET A 28 11.69 4.73 -0.68
C MET A 28 10.41 5.18 -1.40
N GLY A 29 9.45 5.72 -0.66
CA GLY A 29 8.23 6.29 -1.22
C GLY A 29 8.46 7.44 -2.21
N ILE A 30 9.53 8.20 -2.05
CA ILE A 30 9.89 9.29 -2.99
C ILE A 30 10.35 8.69 -4.32
N PHE A 31 11.26 7.73 -4.29
CA PHE A 31 11.72 7.01 -5.49
C PHE A 31 10.57 6.27 -6.18
N SER A 32 9.71 5.65 -5.40
CA SER A 32 8.53 4.94 -5.89
C SER A 32 7.58 5.86 -6.67
N LYS A 33 7.30 7.07 -6.17
CA LYS A 33 6.45 8.04 -6.87
C LYS A 33 7.00 8.38 -8.25
N LEU A 34 8.31 8.60 -8.35
CA LEU A 34 8.96 8.91 -9.63
C LEU A 34 8.96 7.69 -10.57
N ALA A 35 9.29 6.51 -10.03
CA ALA A 35 9.36 5.28 -10.81
C ALA A 35 7.97 4.89 -11.36
N PHE A 36 6.95 4.83 -10.51
CA PHE A 36 5.60 4.47 -10.93
C PHE A 36 4.89 5.56 -11.72
N GLY A 37 5.16 6.85 -11.44
CA GLY A 37 4.69 7.93 -12.29
C GLY A 37 5.18 7.77 -13.73
N ARG A 38 6.47 7.53 -13.89
CA ARG A 38 7.07 7.29 -15.21
C ARG A 38 6.64 5.97 -15.85
N ALA A 39 6.47 4.91 -15.04
CA ALA A 39 5.98 3.63 -15.52
C ALA A 39 4.55 3.73 -16.07
N SER A 40 3.68 4.48 -15.40
CA SER A 40 2.29 4.66 -15.81
C SER A 40 2.14 5.32 -17.18
N GLU A 41 3.12 6.13 -17.61
CA GLU A 41 3.15 6.71 -18.96
C GLU A 41 3.39 5.64 -20.06
N LYS A 42 4.00 4.50 -19.69
CA LYS A 42 4.34 3.43 -20.64
C LYS A 42 3.39 2.24 -20.61
N ILE A 43 2.86 1.91 -19.42
CA ILE A 43 2.10 0.65 -19.19
C ILE A 43 0.66 0.88 -18.73
N THR A 44 0.15 2.05 -18.69
CA THR A 44 -1.13 2.46 -18.08
C THR A 44 -1.09 2.60 -16.54
N ALA A 45 -1.85 3.55 -16.02
CA ALA A 45 -1.92 3.78 -14.57
C ALA A 45 -2.52 2.58 -13.84
N ARG A 46 -3.48 1.89 -14.47
CA ARG A 46 -4.09 0.67 -13.92
C ARG A 46 -3.07 -0.44 -13.68
N ILE A 47 -2.25 -0.77 -14.68
CA ILE A 47 -1.22 -1.82 -14.54
C ILE A 47 -0.16 -1.40 -13.53
N ALA A 48 0.29 -0.14 -13.57
CA ALA A 48 1.24 0.39 -12.61
C ALA A 48 0.71 0.30 -11.16
N THR A 49 -0.59 0.53 -10.96
CA THR A 49 -1.23 0.39 -9.64
C THR A 49 -1.28 -1.07 -9.18
N ILE A 50 -1.64 -2.00 -10.07
CA ILE A 50 -1.61 -3.44 -9.76
C ILE A 50 -0.21 -3.89 -9.34
N LEU A 51 0.83 -3.46 -10.06
CA LEU A 51 2.22 -3.76 -9.71
C LEU A 51 2.63 -3.14 -8.36
N SER A 52 2.21 -1.91 -8.10
CA SER A 52 2.46 -1.21 -6.83
C SER A 52 1.83 -1.95 -5.64
N ILE A 53 0.56 -2.36 -5.75
CA ILE A 53 -0.14 -3.15 -4.73
C ILE A 53 0.50 -4.54 -4.58
N GLY A 54 0.89 -5.18 -5.70
CA GLY A 54 1.58 -6.47 -5.67
C GLY A 54 2.91 -6.42 -4.92
N LEU A 55 3.71 -5.37 -5.13
CA LEU A 55 4.94 -5.16 -4.37
C LEU A 55 4.66 -4.95 -2.87
N GLN A 56 3.64 -4.19 -2.52
CA GLN A 56 3.26 -4.03 -1.12
C GLN A 56 2.83 -5.35 -0.48
N MET A 57 2.03 -6.15 -1.19
CA MET A 57 1.61 -7.47 -0.71
C MET A 57 2.82 -8.38 -0.46
N VAL A 58 3.75 -8.47 -1.41
CA VAL A 58 4.98 -9.25 -1.25
C VAL A 58 5.80 -8.73 -0.08
N GLY A 59 5.97 -7.41 0.05
CA GLY A 59 6.69 -6.80 1.16
C GLY A 59 6.06 -7.11 2.52
N VAL A 60 4.74 -7.01 2.64
CA VAL A 60 4.00 -7.37 3.86
C VAL A 60 4.17 -8.83 4.22
N LEU A 61 4.06 -9.74 3.23
CA LEU A 61 4.23 -11.17 3.47
C LEU A 61 5.65 -11.52 3.94
N ILE A 62 6.67 -10.86 3.40
CA ILE A 62 8.05 -11.04 3.88
C ILE A 62 8.17 -10.52 5.30
N ILE A 63 7.66 -9.33 5.61
CA ILE A 63 7.71 -8.73 6.96
C ILE A 63 6.99 -9.62 7.98
N ALA A 64 5.87 -10.24 7.60
CA ALA A 64 5.08 -11.09 8.48
C ALA A 64 5.74 -12.42 8.85
N GLN A 65 6.66 -12.92 8.02
CA GLN A 65 7.23 -14.27 8.18
C GLN A 65 8.66 -14.30 8.72
N VAL A 66 9.27 -13.15 8.95
CA VAL A 66 10.72 -13.07 9.22
C VAL A 66 10.99 -12.24 10.46
N ASP A 67 11.61 -12.88 11.46
CA ASP A 67 12.21 -12.21 12.62
C ASP A 67 13.41 -11.34 12.17
N ALA A 68 13.93 -10.51 13.09
CA ALA A 68 14.99 -9.52 12.84
C ALA A 68 16.22 -10.08 12.07
N SER A 69 16.12 -10.13 10.75
CA SER A 69 17.13 -10.64 9.84
C SER A 69 17.32 -9.72 8.63
N HIS A 70 18.34 -10.01 7.81
CA HIS A 70 18.55 -9.29 6.56
C HIS A 70 17.34 -9.38 5.60
N LEU A 71 16.56 -10.47 5.67
CA LEU A 71 15.34 -10.66 4.89
C LEU A 71 14.25 -9.65 5.25
N LEU A 72 14.14 -9.25 6.52
CA LEU A 72 13.19 -8.23 6.93
C LEU A 72 13.47 -6.88 6.26
N TRP A 73 14.76 -6.50 6.11
CA TRP A 73 15.14 -5.30 5.38
C TRP A 73 14.73 -5.36 3.91
N ILE A 74 14.83 -6.53 3.28
CA ILE A 74 14.33 -6.74 1.91
C ILE A 74 12.82 -6.49 1.87
N GLY A 75 12.06 -7.04 2.81
CA GLY A 75 10.63 -6.78 2.94
C GLY A 75 10.28 -5.30 3.08
N ILE A 76 11.03 -4.58 3.93
CA ILE A 76 10.90 -3.13 4.14
C ILE A 76 11.14 -2.35 2.83
N PHE A 77 12.19 -2.69 2.08
CA PHE A 77 12.49 -2.06 0.79
C PHE A 77 11.39 -2.33 -0.24
N VAL A 78 10.97 -3.59 -0.39
CA VAL A 78 9.93 -4.00 -1.34
C VAL A 78 8.60 -3.33 -1.00
N PHE A 79 8.22 -3.32 0.28
CA PHE A 79 7.01 -2.63 0.74
C PHE A 79 7.08 -1.12 0.46
N GLY A 80 8.20 -0.48 0.79
CA GLY A 80 8.41 0.96 0.57
C GLY A 80 8.34 1.35 -0.91
N LEU A 81 8.90 0.52 -1.80
CA LEU A 81 8.78 0.70 -3.25
C LEU A 81 7.33 0.60 -3.73
N GLY A 82 6.52 -0.29 -3.19
CA GLY A 82 5.11 -0.37 -3.51
C GLY A 82 4.32 0.82 -2.92
N PHE A 83 4.55 1.12 -1.64
CA PHE A 83 3.76 2.08 -0.88
C PHE A 83 3.75 3.51 -1.45
N GLY A 84 4.90 4.01 -1.89
CA GLY A 84 5.01 5.40 -2.35
C GLY A 84 4.26 5.70 -3.65
N GLY A 85 4.13 4.71 -4.54
CA GLY A 85 3.47 4.87 -5.84
C GLY A 85 1.98 5.13 -5.74
N LEU A 86 1.28 4.54 -4.77
CA LEU A 86 -0.18 4.54 -4.68
C LEU A 86 -0.80 5.93 -4.67
N GLY A 87 -0.21 6.88 -3.95
CA GLY A 87 -0.78 8.24 -3.87
C GLY A 87 -0.84 8.96 -5.22
N ALA A 88 0.19 8.81 -6.04
CA ALA A 88 0.23 9.38 -7.39
C ALA A 88 -0.64 8.55 -8.36
N LEU A 89 -0.55 7.23 -8.29
CA LEU A 89 -1.28 6.32 -9.16
C LEU A 89 -2.79 6.38 -8.94
N ALA A 90 -3.28 6.65 -7.73
CA ALA A 90 -4.69 6.80 -7.45
C ALA A 90 -5.33 7.91 -8.30
N LEU A 91 -4.64 9.05 -8.44
CA LEU A 91 -5.08 10.15 -9.28
C LEU A 91 -5.13 9.73 -10.76
N LEU A 92 -4.07 9.09 -11.23
CA LEU A 92 -3.92 8.67 -12.63
C LEU A 92 -4.92 7.56 -13.00
N VAL A 93 -5.20 6.61 -12.11
CA VAL A 93 -6.20 5.56 -12.32
C VAL A 93 -7.60 6.14 -12.42
N VAL A 94 -7.96 7.08 -11.54
CA VAL A 94 -9.28 7.74 -11.62
C VAL A 94 -9.42 8.50 -12.94
N GLN A 95 -8.39 9.21 -13.35
CA GLN A 95 -8.40 9.92 -14.62
C GLN A 95 -8.50 8.97 -15.82
N GLU A 96 -7.77 7.86 -15.81
CA GLU A 96 -7.76 6.84 -16.87
C GLU A 96 -9.10 6.09 -16.96
N MET A 97 -9.72 5.78 -15.81
CA MET A 97 -10.93 4.95 -15.76
C MET A 97 -12.23 5.74 -15.95
N PHE A 98 -12.28 6.97 -15.47
CA PHE A 98 -13.52 7.76 -15.39
C PHE A 98 -13.43 9.11 -16.14
N GLY A 99 -12.25 9.47 -16.64
CA GLY A 99 -12.02 10.75 -17.29
C GLY A 99 -11.99 11.93 -16.31
N MET A 100 -11.88 13.14 -16.86
CA MET A 100 -11.76 14.38 -16.06
C MET A 100 -13.09 14.93 -15.56
N LYS A 101 -14.21 14.58 -16.21
CA LYS A 101 -15.53 15.16 -15.93
C LYS A 101 -16.04 14.81 -14.53
N GLU A 102 -15.89 13.56 -14.12
CA GLU A 102 -16.35 13.03 -12.82
C GLU A 102 -15.19 12.94 -11.79
N PHE A 103 -13.99 13.39 -12.16
CA PHE A 103 -12.76 13.25 -11.38
C PHE A 103 -12.90 13.74 -9.93
N GLY A 104 -13.45 14.95 -9.74
CA GLY A 104 -13.56 15.55 -8.41
C GLY A 104 -14.49 14.79 -7.47
N GLY A 105 -15.64 14.31 -7.98
CA GLY A 105 -16.60 13.52 -7.21
C GLY A 105 -16.02 12.17 -6.78
N ILE A 106 -15.38 11.46 -7.71
CA ILE A 106 -14.78 10.15 -7.44
C ILE A 106 -13.60 10.30 -6.46
N MET A 107 -12.76 11.30 -6.66
CA MET A 107 -11.66 11.59 -5.73
C MET A 107 -12.16 11.93 -4.35
N GLY A 108 -13.26 12.67 -4.22
CA GLY A 108 -13.91 12.95 -2.93
C GLY A 108 -14.32 11.68 -2.19
N ILE A 109 -14.99 10.76 -2.88
CA ILE A 109 -15.38 9.46 -2.29
C ILE A 109 -14.16 8.64 -1.90
N MET A 110 -13.14 8.57 -2.75
CA MET A 110 -11.89 7.87 -2.45
C MET A 110 -11.19 8.43 -1.21
N GLN A 111 -11.16 9.76 -1.05
CA GLN A 111 -10.57 10.40 0.13
C GLN A 111 -11.29 10.04 1.43
N VAL A 112 -12.62 9.93 1.42
CA VAL A 112 -13.37 9.46 2.58
C VAL A 112 -12.96 8.01 2.94
N GLY A 113 -12.82 7.14 1.94
CA GLY A 113 -12.33 5.78 2.13
C GLY A 113 -10.90 5.73 2.67
N MET A 114 -10.01 6.59 2.18
CA MET A 114 -8.63 6.70 2.65
C MET A 114 -8.55 7.17 4.11
N ILE A 115 -9.37 8.14 4.52
CA ILE A 115 -9.43 8.61 5.92
C ILE A 115 -9.97 7.49 6.82
N ALA A 116 -11.04 6.84 6.42
CA ALA A 116 -11.64 5.73 7.17
C ALA A 116 -10.65 4.56 7.35
N SER A 117 -9.94 4.18 6.29
CA SER A 117 -8.92 3.12 6.36
C SER A 117 -7.68 3.55 7.15
N GLY A 118 -7.26 4.81 7.03
CA GLY A 118 -6.12 5.37 7.76
C GLY A 118 -6.31 5.37 9.28
N THR A 119 -7.57 5.48 9.73
CA THR A 119 -7.92 5.42 11.16
C THR A 119 -8.32 4.00 11.58
N GLY A 120 -9.13 3.33 10.78
CA GLY A 120 -9.69 2.02 11.11
C GLY A 120 -8.67 0.88 11.05
N ALA A 121 -7.76 0.89 10.09
CA ALA A 121 -6.77 -0.17 9.94
C ALA A 121 -5.82 -0.31 11.14
N PRO A 122 -5.25 0.77 11.71
CA PRO A 122 -4.46 0.68 12.94
C PRO A 122 -5.27 0.18 14.14
N MET A 123 -6.52 0.62 14.29
CA MET A 123 -7.39 0.16 15.37
C MET A 123 -7.70 -1.34 15.25
N MET A 124 -8.00 -1.81 14.05
CA MET A 124 -8.24 -3.22 13.78
C MET A 124 -6.98 -4.06 14.05
N ALA A 125 -5.82 -3.62 13.58
CA ALA A 125 -4.57 -4.32 13.81
C ALA A 125 -4.22 -4.39 15.30
N GLY A 126 -4.43 -3.31 16.07
CA GLY A 126 -4.27 -3.31 17.52
C GLY A 126 -5.21 -4.26 18.21
N ALA A 127 -6.51 -4.25 17.89
CA ALA A 127 -7.50 -5.17 18.48
C ALA A 127 -7.20 -6.65 18.17
N ILE A 128 -6.71 -6.95 16.97
CA ILE A 128 -6.26 -8.30 16.61
C ILE A 128 -5.05 -8.70 17.43
N HIS A 129 -4.07 -7.83 17.57
CA HIS A 129 -2.89 -8.08 18.38
C HIS A 129 -3.26 -8.32 19.85
N ASP A 130 -4.12 -7.47 20.44
CA ASP A 130 -4.57 -7.59 21.82
C ASP A 130 -5.30 -8.93 22.10
N SER A 131 -5.97 -9.48 21.07
CA SER A 131 -6.72 -10.74 21.19
C SER A 131 -5.89 -12.00 20.87
N SER A 132 -4.92 -11.90 19.95
CA SER A 132 -4.14 -13.05 19.45
C SER A 132 -2.70 -13.08 19.94
N GLY A 133 -2.18 -11.98 20.48
CA GLY A 133 -0.79 -11.84 20.91
C GLY A 133 0.20 -11.70 19.73
N SER A 134 -0.29 -11.58 18.48
CA SER A 134 0.56 -11.48 17.28
C SER A 134 -0.08 -10.57 16.22
N PHE A 135 0.75 -9.94 15.40
CA PHE A 135 0.33 -9.21 14.21
C PHE A 135 0.14 -10.08 12.97
N ASP A 136 0.48 -11.37 13.00
CA ASP A 136 0.44 -12.27 11.83
C ASP A 136 -0.94 -12.31 11.18
N THR A 137 -1.98 -12.44 11.99
CA THR A 137 -3.37 -12.43 11.51
C THR A 137 -3.73 -11.10 10.85
N ALA A 138 -3.26 -9.98 11.41
CA ALA A 138 -3.49 -8.66 10.83
C ALA A 138 -2.80 -8.53 9.45
N PHE A 139 -1.57 -9.02 9.32
CA PHE A 139 -0.84 -9.01 8.04
C PHE A 139 -1.50 -9.90 6.99
N LEU A 140 -2.02 -11.08 7.37
CA LEU A 140 -2.77 -11.94 6.45
C LEU A 140 -4.06 -11.28 5.96
N ILE A 141 -4.78 -10.59 6.83
CA ILE A 141 -5.97 -9.81 6.45
C ILE A 141 -5.59 -8.70 5.46
N VAL A 142 -4.51 -7.97 5.72
CA VAL A 142 -4.01 -6.93 4.82
C VAL A 142 -3.63 -7.52 3.46
N ALA A 143 -2.95 -8.67 3.43
CA ALA A 143 -2.62 -9.37 2.20
C ALA A 143 -3.88 -9.80 1.42
N ALA A 144 -4.90 -10.30 2.10
CA ALA A 144 -6.18 -10.64 1.49
C ALA A 144 -6.88 -9.41 0.88
N ILE A 145 -6.86 -8.26 1.58
CA ILE A 145 -7.38 -6.98 1.06
C ILE A 145 -6.62 -6.56 -0.21
N PHE A 146 -5.31 -6.73 -0.25
CA PHE A 146 -4.52 -6.44 -1.45
C PHE A 146 -4.91 -7.33 -2.64
N VAL A 147 -5.15 -8.62 -2.41
CA VAL A 147 -5.66 -9.54 -3.45
C VAL A 147 -6.99 -9.07 -4.00
N VAL A 148 -7.93 -8.70 -3.11
CA VAL A 148 -9.24 -8.16 -3.52
C VAL A 148 -9.07 -6.86 -4.32
N GLY A 149 -8.20 -5.96 -3.88
CA GLY A 149 -7.89 -4.72 -4.59
C GLY A 149 -7.31 -4.94 -5.98
N ILE A 150 -6.35 -5.87 -6.11
CA ILE A 150 -5.77 -6.27 -7.40
C ILE A 150 -6.85 -6.86 -8.31
N ALA A 151 -7.68 -7.78 -7.79
CA ALA A 151 -8.75 -8.39 -8.56
C ALA A 151 -9.79 -7.36 -9.02
N ALA A 152 -10.20 -6.45 -8.15
CA ALA A 152 -11.12 -5.37 -8.49
C ALA A 152 -10.57 -4.48 -9.61
N LEU A 153 -9.30 -4.06 -9.52
CA LEU A 153 -8.63 -3.29 -10.56
C LEU A 153 -8.47 -4.09 -11.86
N ALA A 154 -8.17 -5.39 -11.78
CA ALA A 154 -8.03 -6.24 -12.94
C ALA A 154 -9.35 -6.49 -13.68
N LEU A 155 -10.46 -6.49 -12.98
CA LEU A 155 -11.80 -6.67 -13.55
C LEU A 155 -12.45 -5.34 -14.00
N ALA A 156 -12.04 -4.21 -13.43
CA ALA A 156 -12.57 -2.92 -13.79
C ALA A 156 -12.26 -2.59 -15.26
N ARG A 157 -13.23 -2.04 -15.98
CA ARG A 157 -13.07 -1.59 -17.38
C ARG A 157 -13.16 -0.06 -17.42
N PRO A 158 -12.33 0.60 -18.22
CA PRO A 158 -12.47 2.04 -18.45
C PRO A 158 -13.87 2.34 -19.00
N ILE A 159 -14.48 3.41 -18.53
CA ILE A 159 -15.71 3.90 -19.12
C ILE A 159 -15.32 4.61 -20.42
N GLU A 160 -15.84 4.13 -21.55
CA GLU A 160 -15.73 4.85 -22.83
C GLU A 160 -16.45 6.19 -22.66
N THR A 161 -15.68 7.24 -22.39
CA THR A 161 -16.22 8.61 -22.51
C THR A 161 -16.36 8.90 -23.99
N GLU A 162 -17.59 8.86 -24.51
CA GLU A 162 -17.89 9.41 -25.83
C GLU A 162 -17.30 10.82 -25.92
N THR A 163 -16.30 10.95 -26.76
CA THR A 163 -15.76 12.26 -27.17
C THR A 163 -16.84 12.98 -27.96
N MET A 164 -17.63 13.79 -27.26
CA MET A 164 -18.38 14.89 -27.92
C MET A 164 -17.51 16.12 -28.00
#